data_06200ceaf8b84cd81f4d93766fed9be0
#
_entry.id   06200ceaf8b84cd81f4d93766fed9be0
#
_cell.length_a   1.000
_cell.length_b   1.000
_cell.length_c   1.000
_cell.angle_alpha   90.00
_cell.angle_beta   90.00
_cell.angle_gamma   90.00
#
_symmetry.space_group_name_H-M   'P 1'
#
loop_
_entity.id
_entity.type
_entity.pdbx_description
1 polymer ?
#
loop_
_entity_poly.entity_id
_entity_poly.type
_entity_poly.pdbx_seq_one_letter_code
_entity_poly.pdbx_strand_id
1 'polypeptide(L)'
;MTQGLPDKFAMLGLTYDDVLLLPDASDVIPSEVDTSTKLTREISLKIPLLSSAMDTVTEARMAIAMARQGGLGILHRNLSIEDQAAQVDLVKRSEAGMITNPVTCSATDTLADVDRLCAHYRISGVPVVDAQGILVGIVTNRDMCFEDDKNRKVGDVMTKMPLITGTPGMNGDDALELLRINKIEKLPLVDSAGRLTGLITVKDYVKSDRYPLATKDSAGRLMVGAAVGVGEDSYTRALALVEAGVDVVIVDTAHGHQKAVLDMVSRIKKSAEVQVIGGNIATRAGAQALIDAGADAVKVGVGPGSICTTRVVAGVGVPQVTAIYEASLAAGPAGIPVIGDGGLQYSGDIAKAIVAGADTVMSGSLLAGCEEAPGQLVFVNGKQFKQYRGMGSLGAMQSRGNAKSYSKDRYFQDDVLSEDKLVPEGIEGQVPYRGNLAGVAHQLIGGLRASMGYAGAATVADLKNNGRLIRITAAGLKESHPHDVQLTVEAPNYHVR
;
A
#
# COMPACT_ATOMS: atom_id res chain seq x y z
N MET A 1 9.47 -37.95 -4.46
CA MET A 1 9.79 -39.02 -3.49
C MET A 1 8.98 -38.78 -2.20
N THR A 2 7.67 -39.06 -2.23
CA THR A 2 6.79 -39.03 -1.06
C THR A 2 5.96 -40.32 -0.93
N GLN A 3 6.32 -41.36 -1.68
CA GLN A 3 5.70 -42.67 -1.53
C GLN A 3 6.16 -43.30 -0.20
N GLY A 4 5.23 -43.41 0.75
CA GLY A 4 5.42 -44.14 1.99
C GLY A 4 5.50 -43.33 3.28
N LEU A 5 5.39 -41.99 3.24
CA LEU A 5 5.28 -41.20 4.47
C LEU A 5 3.83 -41.17 4.97
N PRO A 6 3.60 -41.28 6.29
CA PRO A 6 2.26 -41.10 6.87
C PRO A 6 1.64 -39.74 6.51
N ASP A 7 0.30 -39.62 6.47
CA ASP A 7 -0.44 -38.39 6.16
C ASP A 7 -0.05 -37.20 7.07
N LYS A 8 0.54 -37.47 8.24
CA LYS A 8 1.10 -36.44 9.12
C LYS A 8 2.26 -35.64 8.50
N PHE A 9 2.92 -36.18 7.46
CA PHE A 9 4.04 -35.53 6.74
C PHE A 9 3.60 -35.24 5.31
N ALA A 10 2.54 -34.49 5.18
CA ALA A 10 1.71 -34.40 3.99
C ALA A 10 2.41 -33.93 2.72
N MET A 11 3.40 -33.04 2.79
CA MET A 11 4.02 -32.49 1.59
C MET A 11 5.44 -31.95 1.83
N LEU A 12 6.19 -31.80 0.74
CA LEU A 12 7.44 -31.07 0.73
C LEU A 12 7.14 -29.59 0.50
N GLY A 13 7.47 -28.75 1.48
CA GLY A 13 7.35 -27.29 1.37
C GLY A 13 8.54 -26.67 0.63
N LEU A 14 8.27 -25.80 -0.35
CA LEU A 14 9.24 -25.06 -1.15
C LEU A 14 9.16 -23.56 -0.88
N THR A 15 10.32 -22.92 -0.71
CA THR A 15 10.46 -21.47 -0.66
C THR A 15 11.06 -20.92 -1.96
N TYR A 16 11.23 -19.61 -2.08
CA TYR A 16 11.80 -18.99 -3.29
C TYR A 16 13.21 -19.47 -3.61
N ASP A 17 14.00 -19.77 -2.59
CA ASP A 17 15.37 -20.27 -2.76
C ASP A 17 15.44 -21.74 -3.22
N ASP A 18 14.33 -22.48 -3.19
CA ASP A 18 14.25 -23.87 -3.64
C ASP A 18 13.92 -24.03 -5.13
N VAL A 19 13.61 -22.93 -5.81
CA VAL A 19 13.13 -22.96 -7.19
C VAL A 19 13.77 -21.87 -8.06
N LEU A 20 13.86 -22.15 -9.38
CA LEU A 20 14.15 -21.15 -10.41
C LEU A 20 13.06 -21.19 -11.48
N LEU A 21 12.81 -20.04 -12.13
CA LEU A 21 11.96 -19.98 -13.31
C LEU A 21 12.68 -20.60 -14.51
N LEU A 22 12.02 -21.52 -15.21
CA LEU A 22 12.55 -22.06 -16.46
C LEU A 22 12.41 -21.04 -17.59
N PRO A 23 13.46 -20.79 -18.36
CA PRO A 23 13.32 -20.02 -19.60
C PRO A 23 12.53 -20.82 -20.64
N ASP A 24 11.86 -20.12 -21.55
CA ASP A 24 11.13 -20.72 -22.66
C ASP A 24 11.40 -19.91 -23.94
N ALA A 25 10.88 -20.40 -25.09
CA ALA A 25 10.95 -19.66 -26.33
C ALA A 25 10.25 -18.29 -26.19
N SER A 26 10.89 -17.23 -26.64
CA SER A 26 10.39 -15.88 -26.42
C SER A 26 10.71 -14.94 -27.57
N ASP A 27 9.71 -14.18 -28.00
CA ASP A 27 9.81 -12.98 -28.82
C ASP A 27 9.40 -11.72 -28.03
N VAL A 28 9.22 -11.86 -26.71
CA VAL A 28 8.76 -10.80 -25.80
C VAL A 28 9.90 -9.88 -25.42
N ILE A 29 9.73 -8.59 -25.70
CA ILE A 29 10.68 -7.53 -25.31
C ILE A 29 10.35 -7.04 -23.89
N PRO A 30 11.27 -7.10 -22.92
CA PRO A 30 11.01 -6.74 -21.52
C PRO A 30 10.46 -5.33 -21.30
N SER A 31 10.74 -4.37 -22.17
CA SER A 31 10.20 -3.00 -22.08
C SER A 31 8.73 -2.89 -22.50
N GLU A 32 8.21 -3.85 -23.24
CA GLU A 32 6.88 -3.84 -23.84
C GLU A 32 5.86 -4.71 -23.07
N VAL A 33 6.30 -5.47 -22.06
CA VAL A 33 5.40 -6.33 -21.28
C VAL A 33 4.42 -5.50 -20.44
N ASP A 34 3.20 -5.99 -20.33
CA ASP A 34 2.19 -5.45 -19.43
C ASP A 34 2.30 -6.10 -18.04
N THR A 35 2.69 -5.30 -17.05
CA THR A 35 2.79 -5.74 -15.65
C THR A 35 1.51 -5.53 -14.86
N SER A 36 0.42 -5.12 -15.51
CA SER A 36 -0.88 -4.94 -14.85
C SER A 36 -1.46 -6.26 -14.35
N THR A 37 -2.17 -6.19 -13.22
CA THR A 37 -2.73 -7.36 -12.57
C THR A 37 -3.94 -7.00 -11.70
N LYS A 38 -4.65 -8.01 -11.21
CA LYS A 38 -5.76 -7.86 -10.26
C LYS A 38 -5.25 -7.90 -8.82
N LEU A 39 -5.68 -6.92 -8.01
CA LEU A 39 -5.52 -6.94 -6.56
C LEU A 39 -6.73 -7.59 -5.88
N THR A 40 -7.93 -7.21 -6.32
CA THR A 40 -9.21 -7.79 -5.91
C THR A 40 -10.03 -8.07 -7.17
N ARG A 41 -11.27 -8.56 -7.01
CA ARG A 41 -12.16 -8.73 -8.16
C ARG A 41 -12.34 -7.45 -8.98
N GLU A 42 -12.34 -6.29 -8.34
CA GLU A 42 -12.65 -5.00 -8.97
C GLU A 42 -11.43 -4.08 -9.11
N ILE A 43 -10.47 -4.16 -8.20
CA ILE A 43 -9.27 -3.30 -8.23
C ILE A 43 -8.18 -3.94 -9.08
N SER A 44 -7.70 -3.18 -10.05
CA SER A 44 -6.52 -3.53 -10.87
C SER A 44 -5.36 -2.59 -10.55
N LEU A 45 -4.15 -3.12 -10.57
CA LEU A 45 -2.90 -2.39 -10.39
C LEU A 45 -2.09 -2.39 -11.68
N LYS A 46 -1.23 -1.40 -11.88
CA LYS A 46 -0.28 -1.34 -13.01
C LYS A 46 1.00 -2.13 -12.77
N ILE A 47 1.33 -2.36 -11.50
CA ILE A 47 2.43 -3.23 -11.08
C ILE A 47 1.97 -4.15 -9.95
N PRO A 48 2.43 -5.39 -9.87
CA PRO A 48 1.97 -6.38 -8.88
C PRO A 48 2.62 -6.18 -7.50
N LEU A 49 2.76 -4.95 -7.01
CA LEU A 49 3.51 -4.64 -5.80
C LEU A 49 2.66 -3.90 -4.76
N LEU A 50 2.67 -4.40 -3.52
CA LEU A 50 2.02 -3.80 -2.36
C LEU A 50 3.05 -3.50 -1.27
N SER A 51 2.89 -2.39 -0.53
CA SER A 51 3.65 -2.17 0.70
C SER A 51 2.88 -2.67 1.92
N SER A 52 3.59 -3.38 2.81
CA SER A 52 3.01 -4.10 3.96
C SER A 52 2.44 -3.15 5.01
N ALA A 53 1.37 -3.60 5.68
CA ALA A 53 0.70 -2.91 6.79
C ALA A 53 1.53 -2.99 8.08
N MET A 54 2.73 -2.38 8.09
CA MET A 54 3.66 -2.39 9.20
C MET A 54 4.03 -0.95 9.58
N ASP A 55 4.17 -0.68 10.87
CA ASP A 55 4.42 0.66 11.42
C ASP A 55 5.81 1.23 11.12
N THR A 56 6.68 0.44 10.49
CA THR A 56 7.97 0.86 9.93
C THR A 56 8.02 0.77 8.40
N VAL A 57 6.88 0.54 7.73
CA VAL A 57 6.83 0.42 6.26
C VAL A 57 5.82 1.38 5.64
N THR A 58 4.55 1.35 6.06
CA THR A 58 3.48 2.05 5.33
C THR A 58 2.64 2.97 6.20
N GLU A 59 2.89 4.26 6.04
CA GLU A 59 2.01 5.38 6.38
C GLU A 59 1.66 6.15 5.10
N ALA A 60 0.93 7.27 5.20
CA ALA A 60 0.44 8.03 4.04
C ALA A 60 1.54 8.37 3.03
N ARG A 61 2.76 8.71 3.47
CA ARG A 61 3.88 9.05 2.59
C ARG A 61 4.28 7.87 1.68
N MET A 62 4.41 6.67 2.23
CA MET A 62 4.68 5.44 1.47
C MET A 62 3.48 5.05 0.60
N ALA A 63 2.25 5.15 1.12
CA ALA A 63 1.04 4.81 0.36
C ALA A 63 0.88 5.69 -0.87
N ILE A 64 1.10 7.00 -0.75
CA ILE A 64 1.12 7.94 -1.88
C ILE A 64 2.19 7.56 -2.91
N ALA A 65 3.41 7.31 -2.46
CA ALA A 65 4.51 6.95 -3.36
C ALA A 65 4.24 5.63 -4.08
N MET A 66 3.70 4.62 -3.39
CA MET A 66 3.37 3.31 -3.96
C MET A 66 2.24 3.44 -5.00
N ALA A 67 1.17 4.16 -4.69
CA ALA A 67 0.08 4.39 -5.64
C ALA A 67 0.57 5.12 -6.91
N ARG A 68 1.47 6.09 -6.78
CA ARG A 68 2.10 6.80 -7.91
C ARG A 68 2.90 5.88 -8.83
N GLN A 69 3.50 4.84 -8.30
CA GLN A 69 4.22 3.84 -9.10
C GLN A 69 3.29 2.79 -9.72
N GLY A 70 1.99 2.82 -9.46
CA GLY A 70 1.01 1.88 -10.00
C GLY A 70 0.76 0.65 -9.11
N GLY A 71 1.33 0.61 -7.91
CA GLY A 71 1.04 -0.36 -6.85
C GLY A 71 0.01 0.15 -5.86
N LEU A 72 -0.04 -0.41 -4.65
CA LEU A 72 -0.92 0.05 -3.58
C LEU A 72 -0.23 -0.04 -2.21
N GLY A 73 -0.36 1.03 -1.41
CA GLY A 73 0.09 1.03 -0.01
C GLY A 73 -1.02 0.61 0.94
N ILE A 74 -0.66 -0.23 1.94
CA ILE A 74 -1.59 -0.67 2.97
C ILE A 74 -1.21 -0.03 4.30
N LEU A 75 -2.03 0.90 4.77
CA LEU A 75 -1.82 1.61 6.03
C LEU A 75 -1.91 0.64 7.22
N HIS A 76 -0.94 0.71 8.12
CA HIS A 76 -0.92 -0.10 9.32
C HIS A 76 -1.97 0.37 10.33
N ARG A 77 -2.40 -0.51 11.24
CA ARG A 77 -3.41 -0.26 12.26
C ARG A 77 -2.85 0.03 13.67
N ASN A 78 -1.52 0.13 13.82
CA ASN A 78 -0.90 0.51 15.09
C ASN A 78 -0.97 2.03 15.33
N LEU A 79 -2.18 2.57 15.16
CA LEU A 79 -2.60 3.97 15.28
C LEU A 79 -3.98 4.01 15.92
N SER A 80 -4.41 5.17 16.42
CA SER A 80 -5.81 5.39 16.76
C SER A 80 -6.70 5.25 15.51
N ILE A 81 -8.00 5.09 15.69
CA ILE A 81 -8.97 5.03 14.57
C ILE A 81 -8.91 6.34 13.79
N GLU A 82 -8.90 7.46 14.51
CA GLU A 82 -8.87 8.81 13.97
C GLU A 82 -7.58 9.08 13.18
N ASP A 83 -6.42 8.68 13.72
CA ASP A 83 -5.14 8.87 13.04
C ASP A 83 -5.04 8.03 11.77
N GLN A 84 -5.51 6.77 11.80
CA GLN A 84 -5.50 5.93 10.60
C GLN A 84 -6.47 6.47 9.53
N ALA A 85 -7.65 6.93 9.91
CA ALA A 85 -8.59 7.58 8.99
C ALA A 85 -8.01 8.89 8.42
N ALA A 86 -7.32 9.70 9.23
CA ALA A 86 -6.61 10.88 8.75
C ALA A 86 -5.50 10.53 7.74
N GLN A 87 -4.81 9.40 7.90
CA GLN A 87 -3.85 8.91 6.91
C GLN A 87 -4.53 8.57 5.57
N VAL A 88 -5.72 7.95 5.59
CA VAL A 88 -6.52 7.71 4.37
C VAL A 88 -6.85 9.04 3.69
N ASP A 89 -7.39 10.02 4.43
CA ASP A 89 -7.74 11.35 3.89
C ASP A 89 -6.52 12.05 3.25
N LEU A 90 -5.34 11.96 3.90
CA LEU A 90 -4.10 12.49 3.34
C LEU A 90 -3.74 11.87 1.98
N VAL A 91 -3.91 10.56 1.82
CA VAL A 91 -3.66 9.88 0.54
C VAL A 91 -4.67 10.31 -0.50
N LYS A 92 -5.96 10.30 -0.17
CA LYS A 92 -7.05 10.67 -1.10
C LYS A 92 -6.94 12.13 -1.58
N ARG A 93 -6.47 13.04 -0.72
CA ARG A 93 -6.27 14.46 -1.07
C ARG A 93 -4.95 14.73 -1.78
N SER A 94 -3.99 13.83 -1.76
CA SER A 94 -2.65 14.07 -2.34
C SER A 94 -2.64 14.25 -3.85
N GLU A 95 -3.57 13.62 -4.54
CA GLU A 95 -3.82 13.78 -5.98
C GLU A 95 -5.33 13.61 -6.24
N ALA A 96 -6.00 14.72 -6.35
CA ALA A 96 -7.34 14.78 -6.88
C ALA A 96 -7.26 15.56 -8.19
N GLY A 97 -7.54 14.95 -9.33
CA GLY A 97 -7.63 15.69 -10.61
C GLY A 97 -8.69 16.78 -10.54
N MET A 98 -9.71 16.56 -9.73
CA MET A 98 -10.70 17.52 -9.27
C MET A 98 -10.98 17.25 -7.79
N ILE A 99 -10.74 18.22 -6.94
CA ILE A 99 -11.05 18.13 -5.51
C ILE A 99 -12.56 18.37 -5.37
N THR A 100 -13.33 17.30 -5.12
CA THR A 100 -14.81 17.38 -5.01
C THR A 100 -15.30 18.01 -3.70
N ASN A 101 -14.49 18.03 -2.65
CA ASN A 101 -14.76 18.72 -1.38
C ASN A 101 -13.51 19.52 -0.97
N PRO A 102 -13.27 20.68 -1.60
CA PRO A 102 -12.09 21.46 -1.27
C PRO A 102 -12.17 22.00 0.16
N VAL A 103 -11.02 22.05 0.82
CA VAL A 103 -10.88 22.77 2.09
C VAL A 103 -11.25 24.22 1.85
N THR A 104 -12.15 24.77 2.66
CA THR A 104 -12.64 26.13 2.56
C THR A 104 -12.39 26.89 3.86
N CYS A 105 -12.44 28.20 3.78
CA CYS A 105 -12.47 29.10 4.93
C CYS A 105 -13.56 30.14 4.77
N SER A 106 -13.86 30.87 5.85
CA SER A 106 -14.78 32.00 5.85
C SER A 106 -14.02 33.33 5.69
N ALA A 107 -14.69 34.34 5.13
CA ALA A 107 -14.16 35.70 5.09
C ALA A 107 -13.88 36.28 6.49
N THR A 108 -14.51 35.72 7.53
CA THR A 108 -14.33 36.13 8.93
C THR A 108 -13.18 35.40 9.64
N ASP A 109 -12.61 34.37 9.05
CA ASP A 109 -11.44 33.67 9.61
C ASP A 109 -10.20 34.56 9.57
N THR A 110 -9.18 34.21 10.34
CA THR A 110 -7.90 34.93 10.35
C THR A 110 -6.89 34.33 9.40
N LEU A 111 -5.89 35.09 8.99
CA LEU A 111 -4.79 34.55 8.17
C LEU A 111 -4.01 33.47 8.92
N ALA A 112 -3.94 33.52 10.25
CA ALA A 112 -3.36 32.44 11.07
C ALA A 112 -4.14 31.13 10.97
N ASP A 113 -5.48 31.20 10.87
CA ASP A 113 -6.33 30.02 10.67
C ASP A 113 -6.07 29.38 9.30
N VAL A 114 -6.01 30.20 8.26
CA VAL A 114 -5.70 29.72 6.89
C VAL A 114 -4.29 29.16 6.78
N ASP A 115 -3.31 29.79 7.44
CA ASP A 115 -1.92 29.31 7.46
C ASP A 115 -1.84 27.91 8.08
N ARG A 116 -2.57 27.66 9.20
CA ARG A 116 -2.69 26.32 9.80
C ARG A 116 -3.34 25.31 8.87
N LEU A 117 -4.43 25.69 8.18
CA LEU A 117 -5.09 24.83 7.18
C LEU A 117 -4.13 24.49 6.02
N CYS A 118 -3.45 25.52 5.49
CA CYS A 118 -2.48 25.33 4.42
C CYS A 118 -1.32 24.42 4.82
N ALA A 119 -0.80 24.57 6.04
CA ALA A 119 0.26 23.71 6.58
C ALA A 119 -0.21 22.27 6.78
N HIS A 120 -1.39 22.08 7.39
CA HIS A 120 -1.96 20.77 7.67
C HIS A 120 -2.23 19.98 6.40
N TYR A 121 -2.91 20.59 5.42
CA TYR A 121 -3.26 19.93 4.15
C TYR A 121 -2.19 20.08 3.06
N ARG A 122 -1.08 20.78 3.31
CA ARG A 122 0.00 21.06 2.36
C ARG A 122 -0.49 21.70 1.06
N ILE A 123 -1.43 22.63 1.17
CA ILE A 123 -2.05 23.38 0.07
C ILE A 123 -1.56 24.83 0.08
N SER A 124 -1.62 25.49 -1.08
CA SER A 124 -1.11 26.86 -1.28
C SER A 124 -2.21 27.90 -1.43
N GLY A 125 -3.43 27.58 -1.03
CA GLY A 125 -4.56 28.50 -1.07
C GLY A 125 -5.89 27.81 -0.95
N VAL A 126 -6.87 28.52 -0.48
CA VAL A 126 -8.16 28.01 0.00
C VAL A 126 -9.29 28.87 -0.61
N PRO A 127 -10.33 28.28 -1.21
CA PRO A 127 -11.55 29.00 -1.57
C PRO A 127 -12.24 29.53 -0.32
N VAL A 128 -12.77 30.74 -0.43
CA VAL A 128 -13.52 31.42 0.64
C VAL A 128 -15.01 31.33 0.31
N VAL A 129 -15.79 30.80 1.25
CA VAL A 129 -17.23 30.62 1.08
C VAL A 129 -18.01 31.30 2.21
N ASP A 130 -19.27 31.64 1.92
CA ASP A 130 -20.21 32.10 2.93
C ASP A 130 -20.87 30.94 3.70
N ALA A 131 -21.77 31.27 4.63
CA ALA A 131 -22.51 30.29 5.45
C ALA A 131 -23.42 29.36 4.62
N GLN A 132 -23.72 29.69 3.37
CA GLN A 132 -24.54 28.91 2.44
C GLN A 132 -23.67 28.06 1.47
N GLY A 133 -22.33 28.16 1.59
CA GLY A 133 -21.38 27.47 0.72
C GLY A 133 -21.17 28.16 -0.64
N ILE A 134 -21.65 29.41 -0.81
CA ILE A 134 -21.44 30.18 -2.02
C ILE A 134 -20.02 30.72 -2.06
N LEU A 135 -19.36 30.61 -3.19
CA LEU A 135 -18.00 31.11 -3.40
C LEU A 135 -17.99 32.65 -3.38
N VAL A 136 -17.24 33.25 -2.44
CA VAL A 136 -17.11 34.71 -2.30
C VAL A 136 -15.71 35.22 -2.62
N GLY A 137 -14.71 34.33 -2.69
CA GLY A 137 -13.34 34.70 -2.99
C GLY A 137 -12.39 33.50 -2.96
N ILE A 138 -11.11 33.79 -3.07
CA ILE A 138 -10.02 32.84 -2.87
C ILE A 138 -8.87 33.53 -2.15
N VAL A 139 -8.24 32.85 -1.20
CA VAL A 139 -7.03 33.30 -0.52
C VAL A 139 -5.88 32.33 -0.79
N THR A 140 -4.72 32.83 -1.16
CA THR A 140 -3.54 32.02 -1.52
C THR A 140 -2.31 32.47 -0.73
N ASN A 141 -1.26 31.65 -0.75
CA ASN A 141 0.02 32.04 -0.13
C ASN A 141 0.54 33.38 -0.70
N ARG A 142 0.25 33.69 -1.97
CA ARG A 142 0.63 34.97 -2.59
C ARG A 142 -0.06 36.15 -1.94
N ASP A 143 -1.33 35.99 -1.56
CA ASP A 143 -2.09 37.04 -0.87
C ASP A 143 -1.62 37.24 0.57
N MET A 144 -1.12 36.19 1.21
CA MET A 144 -0.72 36.18 2.63
C MET A 144 0.78 36.48 2.86
N CYS A 145 1.64 36.34 1.83
CA CYS A 145 3.10 36.41 2.00
C CYS A 145 3.63 37.82 2.35
N PHE A 146 2.85 38.87 2.07
CA PHE A 146 3.20 40.25 2.37
C PHE A 146 2.45 40.82 3.59
N GLU A 147 1.68 39.98 4.31
CA GLU A 147 0.89 40.38 5.46
C GLU A 147 1.59 39.97 6.77
N ASP A 148 2.02 40.95 7.51
CA ASP A 148 2.68 40.75 8.79
C ASP A 148 1.69 40.46 9.94
N ASP A 149 0.49 41.08 9.89
CA ASP A 149 -0.57 40.84 10.87
C ASP A 149 -1.40 39.57 10.54
N LYS A 150 -1.03 38.48 11.17
CA LYS A 150 -1.72 37.20 11.04
C LYS A 150 -3.13 37.13 11.62
N ASN A 151 -3.54 38.13 12.42
CA ASN A 151 -4.90 38.27 12.96
C ASN A 151 -5.85 38.99 11.99
N ARG A 152 -5.33 39.54 10.90
CA ARG A 152 -6.14 40.18 9.85
C ARG A 152 -7.14 39.19 9.27
N LYS A 153 -8.33 39.71 8.93
CA LYS A 153 -9.41 38.88 8.37
C LYS A 153 -9.14 38.51 6.92
N VAL A 154 -9.49 37.26 6.56
CA VAL A 154 -9.37 36.73 5.18
C VAL A 154 -10.09 37.65 4.19
N GLY A 155 -11.30 38.14 4.52
CA GLY A 155 -12.09 39.01 3.65
C GLY A 155 -11.44 40.34 3.27
N ASP A 156 -10.39 40.78 4.02
CA ASP A 156 -9.65 42.00 3.74
C ASP A 156 -8.50 41.79 2.75
N VAL A 157 -8.05 40.52 2.62
CA VAL A 157 -6.83 40.16 1.87
C VAL A 157 -7.13 39.28 0.67
N MET A 158 -8.20 38.49 0.70
CA MET A 158 -8.59 37.57 -0.37
C MET A 158 -8.81 38.24 -1.71
N THR A 159 -8.58 37.55 -2.81
CA THR A 159 -9.09 37.93 -4.13
C THR A 159 -10.60 37.67 -4.15
N LYS A 160 -11.39 38.76 -4.30
CA LYS A 160 -12.85 38.74 -4.25
C LYS A 160 -13.44 38.37 -5.61
N MET A 161 -14.72 38.01 -5.60
CA MET A 161 -15.49 37.87 -6.85
C MET A 161 -15.49 39.18 -7.68
N PRO A 162 -15.53 39.11 -9.03
CA PRO A 162 -15.67 37.90 -9.85
C PRO A 162 -14.36 37.12 -10.02
N LEU A 163 -14.43 35.80 -9.88
CA LEU A 163 -13.33 34.88 -10.17
C LEU A 163 -13.59 34.10 -11.45
N ILE A 164 -12.54 33.65 -12.11
CA ILE A 164 -12.69 32.62 -13.15
C ILE A 164 -13.08 31.32 -12.48
N THR A 165 -14.23 30.76 -12.88
CA THR A 165 -14.79 29.51 -12.32
C THR A 165 -15.11 28.53 -13.45
N GLY A 166 -15.13 27.24 -13.12
CA GLY A 166 -15.63 26.16 -13.98
C GLY A 166 -16.97 25.64 -13.49
N THR A 167 -17.54 24.71 -14.25
CA THR A 167 -18.80 24.03 -13.89
C THR A 167 -18.53 22.60 -13.43
N PRO A 168 -19.40 22.01 -12.59
CA PRO A 168 -19.31 20.60 -12.21
C PRO A 168 -19.32 19.70 -13.46
N GLY A 169 -18.43 18.70 -13.49
CA GLY A 169 -18.31 17.78 -14.63
C GLY A 169 -17.57 18.33 -15.86
N MET A 170 -16.96 19.52 -15.75
CA MET A 170 -16.08 20.06 -16.77
C MET A 170 -14.98 19.06 -17.13
N ASN A 171 -14.72 18.89 -18.44
CA ASN A 171 -13.61 18.09 -18.94
C ASN A 171 -12.26 18.67 -18.45
N GLY A 172 -11.31 17.77 -18.20
CA GLY A 172 -9.96 18.12 -17.74
C GLY A 172 -9.23 19.06 -18.69
N ASP A 173 -9.27 18.82 -19.99
CA ASP A 173 -8.59 19.63 -21.00
C ASP A 173 -9.15 21.05 -21.06
N ASP A 174 -10.48 21.21 -20.97
CA ASP A 174 -11.14 22.51 -20.91
C ASP A 174 -10.73 23.28 -19.64
N ALA A 175 -10.64 22.59 -18.52
CA ALA A 175 -10.18 23.19 -17.25
C ALA A 175 -8.74 23.66 -17.34
N LEU A 176 -7.84 22.84 -17.95
CA LEU A 176 -6.44 23.19 -18.17
C LEU A 176 -6.32 24.42 -19.08
N GLU A 177 -7.14 24.49 -20.13
CA GLU A 177 -7.15 25.64 -21.04
C GLU A 177 -7.58 26.93 -20.32
N LEU A 178 -8.62 26.87 -19.43
CA LEU A 178 -8.99 28.01 -18.59
C LEU A 178 -7.88 28.45 -17.65
N LEU A 179 -7.21 27.50 -17.01
CA LEU A 179 -6.05 27.78 -16.14
C LEU A 179 -4.93 28.47 -16.93
N ARG A 180 -4.64 27.97 -18.14
CA ARG A 180 -3.56 28.45 -19.01
C ARG A 180 -3.84 29.86 -19.56
N ILE A 181 -5.03 30.09 -20.15
CA ILE A 181 -5.41 31.37 -20.76
C ILE A 181 -5.44 32.49 -19.71
N ASN A 182 -6.04 32.18 -18.55
CA ASN A 182 -6.20 33.19 -17.48
C ASN A 182 -4.97 33.27 -16.56
N LYS A 183 -3.93 32.44 -16.76
CA LYS A 183 -2.69 32.39 -15.97
C LYS A 183 -2.97 32.24 -14.47
N ILE A 184 -3.98 31.43 -14.13
CA ILE A 184 -4.37 31.12 -12.75
C ILE A 184 -3.92 29.70 -12.38
N GLU A 185 -3.61 29.48 -11.10
CA GLU A 185 -3.14 28.18 -10.60
C GLU A 185 -4.29 27.31 -10.07
N LYS A 186 -5.45 27.93 -9.80
CA LYS A 186 -6.60 27.29 -9.16
C LYS A 186 -7.90 27.73 -9.85
N LEU A 187 -8.73 26.77 -10.20
CA LEU A 187 -10.03 26.98 -10.84
C LEU A 187 -11.13 26.43 -9.92
N PRO A 188 -11.84 27.27 -9.16
CA PRO A 188 -13.01 26.85 -8.41
C PRO A 188 -14.12 26.39 -9.34
N LEU A 189 -14.80 25.28 -9.00
CA LEU A 189 -15.98 24.80 -9.70
C LEU A 189 -17.22 25.18 -8.90
N VAL A 190 -18.18 25.80 -9.56
CA VAL A 190 -19.43 26.24 -8.93
C VAL A 190 -20.65 25.71 -9.67
N ASP A 191 -21.71 25.41 -8.93
CA ASP A 191 -22.99 25.04 -9.49
C ASP A 191 -23.75 26.31 -10.03
N SER A 192 -24.93 26.09 -10.58
CA SER A 192 -25.80 27.18 -11.09
C SER A 192 -26.24 28.19 -10.01
N ALA A 193 -26.13 27.84 -8.73
CA ALA A 193 -26.43 28.72 -7.59
C ALA A 193 -25.18 29.43 -7.06
N GLY A 194 -23.99 29.21 -7.66
CA GLY A 194 -22.72 29.77 -7.22
C GLY A 194 -22.10 29.05 -6.03
N ARG A 195 -22.61 27.87 -5.62
CA ARG A 195 -22.04 27.06 -4.54
C ARG A 195 -20.78 26.33 -5.02
N LEU A 196 -19.77 26.35 -4.19
CA LEU A 196 -18.54 25.65 -4.47
C LEU A 196 -18.75 24.13 -4.45
N THR A 197 -18.47 23.47 -5.57
CA THR A 197 -18.60 22.02 -5.74
C THR A 197 -17.27 21.32 -5.93
N GLY A 198 -16.22 22.07 -6.26
CA GLY A 198 -14.90 21.49 -6.48
C GLY A 198 -13.82 22.56 -6.70
N LEU A 199 -12.59 22.09 -6.81
CA LEU A 199 -11.40 22.89 -7.12
C LEU A 199 -10.46 22.08 -8.02
N ILE A 200 -10.03 22.67 -9.12
CA ILE A 200 -9.00 22.11 -10.01
C ILE A 200 -7.74 22.98 -9.88
N THR A 201 -6.56 22.36 -9.84
CA THR A 201 -5.29 23.09 -9.78
C THR A 201 -4.31 22.65 -10.86
N VAL A 202 -3.43 23.56 -11.30
CA VAL A 202 -2.34 23.23 -12.24
C VAL A 202 -1.45 22.11 -11.70
N LYS A 203 -1.24 22.04 -10.38
CA LYS A 203 -0.44 21.00 -9.75
C LYS A 203 -1.00 19.60 -9.98
N ASP A 204 -2.30 19.44 -10.08
CA ASP A 204 -2.95 18.14 -10.28
C ASP A 204 -2.71 17.61 -11.70
N TYR A 205 -2.68 18.50 -12.69
CA TYR A 205 -2.31 18.16 -14.07
C TYR A 205 -0.84 17.76 -14.19
N VAL A 206 0.07 18.59 -13.65
CA VAL A 206 1.51 18.29 -13.66
C VAL A 206 1.82 16.95 -12.98
N LYS A 207 1.08 16.60 -11.92
CA LYS A 207 1.22 15.29 -11.25
C LYS A 207 0.68 14.15 -12.11
N SER A 208 -0.46 14.34 -12.80
CA SER A 208 -1.02 13.31 -13.68
C SER A 208 -0.06 12.93 -14.80
N ASP A 209 0.56 13.91 -15.45
CA ASP A 209 1.58 13.66 -16.48
C ASP A 209 2.85 13.01 -15.91
N ARG A 210 3.22 13.38 -14.68
CA ARG A 210 4.41 12.83 -14.03
C ARG A 210 4.24 11.38 -13.58
N TYR A 211 3.02 10.94 -13.29
CA TYR A 211 2.73 9.61 -12.77
C TYR A 211 1.64 8.90 -13.59
N PRO A 212 1.92 8.55 -14.87
CA PRO A 212 0.92 7.97 -15.78
C PRO A 212 0.45 6.57 -15.35
N LEU A 213 1.24 5.88 -14.53
CA LEU A 213 0.91 4.55 -13.99
C LEU A 213 0.14 4.61 -12.67
N ALA A 214 -0.15 5.81 -12.12
CA ALA A 214 -0.72 5.92 -10.79
C ALA A 214 -2.04 5.14 -10.65
N THR A 215 -2.15 4.40 -9.55
CA THR A 215 -3.37 3.67 -9.17
C THR A 215 -4.38 4.67 -8.62
N LYS A 216 -5.45 4.91 -9.38
CA LYS A 216 -6.48 5.92 -9.08
C LYS A 216 -7.87 5.30 -9.07
N ASP A 217 -8.75 5.86 -8.23
CA ASP A 217 -10.18 5.55 -8.23
C ASP A 217 -10.90 6.26 -9.40
N SER A 218 -12.20 6.01 -9.54
CA SER A 218 -13.04 6.63 -10.58
C SER A 218 -13.12 8.15 -10.49
N ALA A 219 -12.82 8.74 -9.34
CA ALA A 219 -12.74 10.19 -9.13
C ALA A 219 -11.33 10.77 -9.39
N GLY A 220 -10.38 9.95 -9.86
CA GLY A 220 -9.01 10.37 -10.15
C GLY A 220 -8.11 10.54 -8.91
N ARG A 221 -8.57 10.11 -7.72
CA ARG A 221 -7.80 10.17 -6.47
C ARG A 221 -6.95 8.93 -6.31
N LEU A 222 -5.78 9.04 -5.68
CA LEU A 222 -4.94 7.88 -5.39
C LEU A 222 -5.70 6.86 -4.55
N MET A 223 -5.54 5.58 -4.90
CA MET A 223 -6.09 4.49 -4.12
C MET A 223 -5.20 4.14 -2.93
N VAL A 224 -5.83 3.67 -1.84
CA VAL A 224 -5.16 3.25 -0.61
C VAL A 224 -5.91 2.11 0.06
N GLY A 225 -5.15 1.17 0.61
CA GLY A 225 -5.68 0.15 1.50
C GLY A 225 -5.37 0.43 2.97
N ALA A 226 -6.13 -0.17 3.87
CA ALA A 226 -5.87 -0.07 5.30
C ALA A 226 -6.16 -1.39 6.02
N ALA A 227 -5.30 -1.73 6.99
CA ALA A 227 -5.44 -2.92 7.79
C ALA A 227 -6.37 -2.70 8.99
N VAL A 228 -7.17 -3.72 9.30
CA VAL A 228 -7.97 -3.85 10.51
C VAL A 228 -7.72 -5.22 11.15
N GLY A 229 -8.08 -5.39 12.41
CA GLY A 229 -8.04 -6.68 13.10
C GLY A 229 -9.40 -7.35 13.16
N VAL A 230 -9.65 -8.00 14.28
CA VAL A 230 -10.93 -8.64 14.64
C VAL A 230 -11.54 -7.98 15.89
N GLY A 231 -12.80 -8.26 16.19
CA GLY A 231 -13.51 -7.69 17.33
C GLY A 231 -14.20 -6.34 17.04
N GLU A 232 -14.94 -5.82 18.02
CA GLU A 232 -15.83 -4.66 17.83
C GLU A 232 -15.06 -3.36 17.54
N ASP A 233 -13.93 -3.13 18.20
CA ASP A 233 -13.07 -1.97 17.99
C ASP A 233 -12.54 -1.93 16.53
N SER A 234 -12.12 -3.10 16.01
CA SER A 234 -11.67 -3.25 14.62
C SER A 234 -12.79 -3.10 13.60
N TYR A 235 -14.02 -3.49 13.96
CA TYR A 235 -15.18 -3.24 13.10
C TYR A 235 -15.52 -1.74 13.04
N THR A 236 -15.54 -1.05 14.18
CA THR A 236 -15.71 0.41 14.23
C THR A 236 -14.64 1.13 13.40
N ARG A 237 -13.40 0.67 13.52
CA ARG A 237 -12.26 1.14 12.69
C ARG A 237 -12.53 0.95 11.19
N ALA A 238 -13.02 -0.22 10.78
CA ALA A 238 -13.32 -0.48 9.37
C ALA A 238 -14.36 0.50 8.82
N LEU A 239 -15.42 0.79 9.57
CA LEU A 239 -16.44 1.76 9.16
C LEU A 239 -15.88 3.19 9.06
N ALA A 240 -15.06 3.62 10.02
CA ALA A 240 -14.41 4.93 9.98
C ALA A 240 -13.45 5.07 8.77
N LEU A 241 -12.74 4.00 8.41
CA LEU A 241 -11.89 3.97 7.22
C LEU A 241 -12.70 4.06 5.92
N VAL A 242 -13.85 3.38 5.86
CA VAL A 242 -14.78 3.47 4.72
C VAL A 242 -15.33 4.89 4.58
N GLU A 243 -15.71 5.52 5.68
CA GLU A 243 -16.16 6.93 5.70
C GLU A 243 -15.04 7.88 5.22
N ALA A 244 -13.79 7.61 5.58
CA ALA A 244 -12.62 8.35 5.08
C ALA A 244 -12.30 8.09 3.60
N GLY A 245 -12.97 7.11 2.95
CA GLY A 245 -12.83 6.80 1.54
C GLY A 245 -11.73 5.79 1.20
N VAL A 246 -11.41 4.83 2.10
CA VAL A 246 -10.49 3.73 1.81
C VAL A 246 -11.03 2.87 0.66
N ASP A 247 -10.16 2.42 -0.24
CA ASP A 247 -10.56 1.62 -1.41
C ASP A 247 -10.60 0.12 -1.09
N VAL A 248 -9.77 -0.34 -0.17
CA VAL A 248 -9.72 -1.73 0.27
C VAL A 248 -9.39 -1.86 1.74
N VAL A 249 -10.15 -2.67 2.45
CA VAL A 249 -9.89 -3.05 3.85
C VAL A 249 -9.24 -4.42 3.91
N ILE A 250 -8.18 -4.57 4.70
CA ILE A 250 -7.53 -5.86 4.92
C ILE A 250 -7.78 -6.32 6.35
N VAL A 251 -8.49 -7.44 6.53
CA VAL A 251 -8.55 -8.12 7.82
C VAL A 251 -7.25 -8.90 7.99
N ASP A 252 -6.31 -8.28 8.74
CA ASP A 252 -4.90 -8.69 8.81
C ASP A 252 -4.55 -9.31 10.16
N THR A 253 -4.38 -10.63 10.19
CA THR A 253 -4.05 -11.43 11.37
C THR A 253 -2.91 -12.40 11.09
N ALA A 254 -2.28 -12.94 12.14
CA ALA A 254 -1.25 -13.96 12.01
C ALA A 254 -1.80 -15.29 11.47
N HIS A 255 -3.10 -15.57 11.74
CA HIS A 255 -3.80 -16.77 11.28
C HIS A 255 -5.21 -16.44 10.81
N GLY A 256 -5.38 -16.32 9.49
CA GLY A 256 -6.65 -15.93 8.86
C GLY A 256 -7.71 -17.04 8.79
N HIS A 257 -7.32 -18.31 8.94
CA HIS A 257 -8.26 -19.44 8.98
C HIS A 257 -8.81 -19.63 10.38
N GLN A 258 -9.35 -18.56 10.96
CA GLN A 258 -9.95 -18.53 12.29
C GLN A 258 -11.36 -17.93 12.21
N LYS A 259 -12.29 -18.48 12.98
CA LYS A 259 -13.71 -18.08 12.95
C LYS A 259 -13.89 -16.56 13.08
N ALA A 260 -13.19 -15.91 14.00
CA ALA A 260 -13.27 -14.47 14.22
C ALA A 260 -12.88 -13.65 12.98
N VAL A 261 -11.92 -14.13 12.19
CA VAL A 261 -11.49 -13.49 10.93
C VAL A 261 -12.56 -13.66 9.85
N LEU A 262 -13.09 -14.88 9.69
CA LEU A 262 -14.15 -15.19 8.71
C LEU A 262 -15.42 -14.38 9.01
N ASP A 263 -15.81 -14.33 10.28
CA ASP A 263 -16.96 -13.53 10.73
C ASP A 263 -16.74 -12.03 10.46
N MET A 264 -15.53 -11.51 10.69
CA MET A 264 -15.19 -10.10 10.43
C MET A 264 -15.25 -9.77 8.94
N VAL A 265 -14.66 -10.60 8.06
CA VAL A 265 -14.77 -10.43 6.61
C VAL A 265 -16.24 -10.37 6.18
N SER A 266 -17.05 -11.36 6.60
CA SER A 266 -18.48 -11.40 6.26
C SER A 266 -19.24 -10.19 6.79
N ARG A 267 -18.90 -9.71 8.00
CA ARG A 267 -19.55 -8.58 8.64
C ARG A 267 -19.28 -7.28 7.90
N ILE A 268 -18.03 -7.03 7.53
CA ILE A 268 -17.65 -5.82 6.78
C ILE A 268 -18.33 -5.83 5.40
N LYS A 269 -18.27 -6.95 4.67
CA LYS A 269 -18.91 -7.10 3.35
C LYS A 269 -20.42 -6.84 3.36
N LYS A 270 -21.12 -7.16 4.46
CA LYS A 270 -22.55 -6.91 4.62
C LYS A 270 -22.89 -5.45 4.96
N SER A 271 -21.93 -4.71 5.53
CA SER A 271 -22.17 -3.39 6.12
C SER A 271 -21.67 -2.24 5.26
N ALA A 272 -20.77 -2.49 4.30
CA ALA A 272 -20.15 -1.46 3.50
C ALA A 272 -19.82 -1.96 2.08
N GLU A 273 -19.96 -1.06 1.11
CA GLU A 273 -19.51 -1.29 -0.27
C GLU A 273 -18.01 -1.00 -0.37
N VAL A 274 -17.19 -1.93 0.10
CA VAL A 274 -15.73 -1.84 0.04
C VAL A 274 -15.15 -3.21 -0.32
N GLN A 275 -14.01 -3.21 -0.99
CA GLN A 275 -13.26 -4.44 -1.26
C GLN A 275 -12.62 -4.94 0.04
N VAL A 276 -12.71 -6.24 0.33
CA VAL A 276 -12.19 -6.83 1.57
C VAL A 276 -11.21 -7.96 1.25
N ILE A 277 -10.00 -7.83 1.77
CA ILE A 277 -8.96 -8.86 1.71
C ILE A 277 -8.89 -9.55 3.06
N GLY A 278 -8.82 -10.87 3.08
CA GLY A 278 -8.62 -11.65 4.31
C GLY A 278 -7.24 -12.31 4.36
N GLY A 279 -6.64 -12.41 5.54
CA GLY A 279 -5.36 -13.10 5.74
C GLY A 279 -4.81 -13.03 7.18
N ASN A 280 -3.67 -13.71 7.42
CA ASN A 280 -2.89 -14.51 6.48
C ASN A 280 -3.28 -15.99 6.57
N ILE A 281 -3.26 -16.62 5.44
CA ILE A 281 -3.46 -18.08 5.33
C ILE A 281 -2.24 -18.74 4.63
N ALA A 282 -2.15 -20.06 4.68
CA ALA A 282 -1.08 -20.79 4.02
C ALA A 282 -1.54 -22.15 3.44
N THR A 283 -2.84 -22.40 3.41
CA THR A 283 -3.42 -23.68 2.96
C THR A 283 -4.60 -23.45 2.04
N ARG A 284 -4.88 -24.44 1.18
CA ARG A 284 -6.07 -24.46 0.30
C ARG A 284 -7.37 -24.30 1.11
N ALA A 285 -7.50 -25.00 2.25
CA ALA A 285 -8.68 -24.93 3.10
C ALA A 285 -8.87 -23.53 3.70
N GLY A 286 -7.77 -22.85 4.11
CA GLY A 286 -7.82 -21.50 4.62
C GLY A 286 -8.24 -20.48 3.54
N ALA A 287 -7.77 -20.67 2.30
CA ALA A 287 -8.20 -19.87 1.16
C ALA A 287 -9.69 -20.05 0.88
N GLN A 288 -10.17 -21.29 0.83
CA GLN A 288 -11.58 -21.61 0.60
C GLN A 288 -12.46 -20.96 1.68
N ALA A 289 -12.08 -21.07 2.96
CA ALA A 289 -12.84 -20.48 4.06
C ALA A 289 -12.98 -18.95 3.95
N LEU A 290 -11.93 -18.24 3.53
CA LEU A 290 -11.99 -16.79 3.29
C LEU A 290 -12.86 -16.44 2.08
N ILE A 291 -12.82 -17.25 1.02
CA ILE A 291 -13.66 -17.10 -0.16
C ILE A 291 -15.13 -17.26 0.22
N ASP A 292 -15.46 -18.30 0.97
CA ASP A 292 -16.81 -18.57 1.47
C ASP A 292 -17.33 -17.48 2.41
N ALA A 293 -16.42 -16.81 3.14
CA ALA A 293 -16.72 -15.64 3.94
C ALA A 293 -16.96 -14.35 3.14
N GLY A 294 -16.69 -14.36 1.81
CA GLY A 294 -16.92 -13.25 0.90
C GLY A 294 -15.71 -12.35 0.65
N ALA A 295 -14.49 -12.81 0.93
CA ALA A 295 -13.28 -12.06 0.63
C ALA A 295 -13.12 -11.82 -0.89
N ASP A 296 -12.67 -10.61 -1.26
CA ASP A 296 -12.42 -10.21 -2.64
C ASP A 296 -10.99 -10.53 -3.10
N ALA A 297 -10.10 -10.84 -2.17
CA ALA A 297 -8.78 -11.43 -2.38
C ALA A 297 -8.32 -12.15 -1.11
N VAL A 298 -7.35 -13.07 -1.25
CA VAL A 298 -6.75 -13.79 -0.12
C VAL A 298 -5.28 -13.46 0.01
N LYS A 299 -4.82 -13.19 1.25
CA LYS A 299 -3.43 -12.85 1.56
C LYS A 299 -2.72 -14.04 2.19
N VAL A 300 -1.62 -14.48 1.57
CA VAL A 300 -0.94 -15.75 1.83
C VAL A 300 0.45 -15.52 2.40
N GLY A 301 0.72 -16.11 3.56
CA GLY A 301 2.04 -16.08 4.19
C GLY A 301 1.97 -16.24 5.70
N VAL A 302 2.37 -17.40 6.20
CA VAL A 302 2.53 -17.70 7.63
C VAL A 302 3.99 -17.96 7.92
N GLY A 303 4.65 -16.98 8.54
CA GLY A 303 6.04 -17.04 8.95
C GLY A 303 7.13 -16.79 7.90
N PRO A 304 6.88 -16.30 6.65
CA PRO A 304 7.93 -16.08 5.67
C PRO A 304 8.68 -14.74 5.84
N GLY A 305 8.14 -13.81 6.62
CA GLY A 305 8.73 -12.47 6.79
C GLY A 305 10.13 -12.53 7.44
N SER A 306 11.03 -11.65 6.99
CA SER A 306 12.43 -11.61 7.45
C SER A 306 12.60 -11.30 8.95
N ILE A 307 11.58 -10.68 9.55
CA ILE A 307 11.53 -10.31 10.98
C ILE A 307 10.51 -11.15 11.77
N CYS A 308 9.92 -12.17 11.14
CA CYS A 308 8.93 -13.05 11.75
C CYS A 308 9.64 -14.25 12.42
N THR A 309 9.26 -14.54 13.66
CA THR A 309 9.77 -15.70 14.41
C THR A 309 8.68 -16.74 14.69
N THR A 310 7.50 -16.63 14.12
CA THR A 310 6.38 -17.57 14.31
C THR A 310 6.80 -19.02 14.07
N ARG A 311 7.59 -19.29 13.02
CA ARG A 311 8.09 -20.64 12.70
C ARG A 311 9.03 -21.22 13.77
N VAL A 312 9.74 -20.36 14.50
CA VAL A 312 10.67 -20.75 15.55
C VAL A 312 9.98 -20.82 16.90
N VAL A 313 9.15 -19.82 17.22
CA VAL A 313 8.50 -19.69 18.52
C VAL A 313 7.28 -20.61 18.64
N ALA A 314 6.42 -20.63 17.62
CA ALA A 314 5.20 -21.44 17.61
C ALA A 314 5.35 -22.77 16.84
N GLY A 315 6.43 -22.94 16.07
CA GLY A 315 6.61 -24.11 15.20
C GLY A 315 5.66 -24.18 14.01
N VAL A 316 4.97 -23.08 13.70
CA VAL A 316 3.92 -23.03 12.67
C VAL A 316 4.36 -22.22 11.47
N GLY A 317 4.09 -22.73 10.27
CA GLY A 317 4.35 -22.03 9.01
C GLY A 317 4.38 -22.96 7.81
N VAL A 318 4.29 -22.37 6.63
CA VAL A 318 4.44 -23.09 5.35
C VAL A 318 5.43 -22.33 4.48
N PRO A 319 6.40 -22.98 3.82
CA PRO A 319 7.28 -22.35 2.84
C PRO A 319 6.48 -21.66 1.74
N GLN A 320 6.91 -20.46 1.35
CA GLN A 320 6.03 -19.48 0.70
C GLN A 320 5.55 -19.88 -0.70
N VAL A 321 6.40 -20.51 -1.52
CA VAL A 321 6.02 -20.99 -2.85
C VAL A 321 4.89 -22.02 -2.75
N THR A 322 5.04 -22.99 -1.82
CA THR A 322 3.99 -23.98 -1.56
C THR A 322 2.72 -23.35 -1.01
N ALA A 323 2.82 -22.39 -0.08
CA ALA A 323 1.65 -21.73 0.49
C ALA A 323 0.85 -20.97 -0.58
N ILE A 324 1.52 -20.26 -1.49
CA ILE A 324 0.88 -19.55 -2.61
C ILE A 324 0.20 -20.53 -3.54
N TYR A 325 0.90 -21.61 -3.92
CA TYR A 325 0.35 -22.62 -4.81
C TYR A 325 -0.89 -23.28 -4.22
N GLU A 326 -0.84 -23.73 -2.99
CA GLU A 326 -1.97 -24.35 -2.28
C GLU A 326 -3.20 -23.41 -2.21
N ALA A 327 -2.98 -22.14 -1.89
CA ALA A 327 -4.04 -21.15 -1.87
C ALA A 327 -4.63 -20.90 -3.26
N SER A 328 -3.80 -20.88 -4.30
CA SER A 328 -4.23 -20.64 -5.69
C SER A 328 -5.13 -21.75 -6.22
N LEU A 329 -5.00 -22.98 -5.71
CA LEU A 329 -5.87 -24.12 -6.09
C LEU A 329 -7.33 -23.93 -5.65
N ALA A 330 -7.59 -23.13 -4.62
CA ALA A 330 -8.94 -22.73 -4.24
C ALA A 330 -9.34 -21.40 -4.88
N ALA A 331 -8.46 -20.43 -4.89
CA ALA A 331 -8.72 -19.06 -5.31
C ALA A 331 -8.89 -18.93 -6.83
N GLY A 332 -8.08 -19.63 -7.63
CA GLY A 332 -8.12 -19.58 -9.10
C GLY A 332 -9.49 -19.94 -9.67
N PRO A 333 -10.07 -21.13 -9.37
CA PRO A 333 -11.40 -21.51 -9.85
C PRO A 333 -12.52 -20.53 -9.39
N ALA A 334 -12.34 -19.86 -8.26
CA ALA A 334 -13.30 -18.87 -7.74
C ALA A 334 -13.11 -17.45 -8.33
N GLY A 335 -12.09 -17.25 -9.18
CA GLY A 335 -11.74 -15.93 -9.71
C GLY A 335 -11.29 -14.93 -8.64
N ILE A 336 -10.73 -15.43 -7.53
CA ILE A 336 -10.27 -14.60 -6.39
C ILE A 336 -8.76 -14.41 -6.50
N PRO A 337 -8.25 -13.16 -6.55
CA PRO A 337 -6.82 -12.90 -6.58
C PRO A 337 -6.10 -13.36 -5.31
N VAL A 338 -4.83 -13.76 -5.49
CA VAL A 338 -3.93 -14.22 -4.44
C VAL A 338 -2.80 -13.20 -4.24
N ILE A 339 -2.56 -12.81 -2.99
CA ILE A 339 -1.47 -11.93 -2.60
C ILE A 339 -0.39 -12.75 -1.90
N GLY A 340 0.80 -12.83 -2.48
CA GLY A 340 1.97 -13.46 -1.85
C GLY A 340 2.62 -12.49 -0.85
N ASP A 341 2.41 -12.68 0.45
CA ASP A 341 2.87 -11.76 1.50
C ASP A 341 4.11 -12.28 2.22
N GLY A 342 5.25 -11.62 1.96
CA GLY A 342 6.51 -11.88 2.64
C GLY A 342 7.43 -12.91 1.95
N GLY A 343 8.63 -13.02 2.48
CA GLY A 343 9.67 -13.95 2.00
C GLY A 343 10.49 -13.46 0.81
N LEU A 344 10.08 -12.37 0.16
CA LEU A 344 10.78 -11.80 -0.99
C LEU A 344 12.11 -11.18 -0.59
N GLN A 345 13.15 -11.48 -1.34
CA GLN A 345 14.51 -10.99 -1.09
C GLN A 345 15.08 -10.24 -2.31
N TYR A 346 14.68 -10.67 -3.51
CA TYR A 346 15.13 -10.16 -4.79
C TYR A 346 13.94 -9.97 -5.74
N SER A 347 14.14 -9.24 -6.81
CA SER A 347 13.12 -9.01 -7.86
C SER A 347 12.66 -10.31 -8.53
N GLY A 348 13.56 -11.29 -8.70
CA GLY A 348 13.21 -12.60 -9.26
C GLY A 348 12.19 -13.38 -8.44
N ASP A 349 12.09 -13.13 -7.13
CA ASP A 349 11.11 -13.80 -6.28
C ASP A 349 9.68 -13.37 -6.57
N ILE A 350 9.49 -12.15 -7.13
CA ILE A 350 8.18 -11.69 -7.63
C ILE A 350 7.68 -12.60 -8.76
N ALA A 351 8.53 -12.90 -9.72
CA ALA A 351 8.19 -13.81 -10.82
C ALA A 351 7.89 -15.23 -10.30
N LYS A 352 8.69 -15.74 -9.37
CA LYS A 352 8.45 -17.06 -8.74
C LYS A 352 7.12 -17.09 -7.97
N ALA A 353 6.76 -16.01 -7.27
CA ALA A 353 5.46 -15.89 -6.59
C ALA A 353 4.29 -15.92 -7.59
N ILE A 354 4.40 -15.18 -8.71
CA ILE A 354 3.39 -15.15 -9.76
C ILE A 354 3.20 -16.53 -10.38
N VAL A 355 4.29 -17.20 -10.77
CA VAL A 355 4.23 -18.56 -11.33
C VAL A 355 3.68 -19.57 -10.31
N ALA A 356 3.94 -19.39 -9.02
CA ALA A 356 3.32 -20.20 -7.98
C ALA A 356 1.81 -19.96 -7.82
N GLY A 357 1.26 -18.88 -8.40
CA GLY A 357 -0.17 -18.61 -8.40
C GLY A 357 -0.60 -17.28 -7.79
N ALA A 358 0.35 -16.41 -7.35
CA ALA A 358 0.04 -15.08 -6.89
C ALA A 358 -0.35 -14.15 -8.06
N ASP A 359 -1.22 -13.19 -7.78
CA ASP A 359 -1.55 -12.09 -8.68
C ASP A 359 -0.76 -10.83 -8.33
N THR A 360 -0.51 -10.64 -7.03
CA THR A 360 0.30 -9.54 -6.49
C THR A 360 1.19 -10.05 -5.37
N VAL A 361 2.20 -9.27 -5.03
CA VAL A 361 3.08 -9.54 -3.88
C VAL A 361 3.08 -8.37 -2.90
N MET A 362 3.14 -8.70 -1.60
CA MET A 362 3.29 -7.71 -0.54
C MET A 362 4.69 -7.80 0.05
N SER A 363 5.35 -6.65 0.21
CA SER A 363 6.72 -6.59 0.71
C SER A 363 6.86 -5.65 1.90
N GLY A 364 7.57 -6.10 2.93
CA GLY A 364 8.00 -5.31 4.07
C GLY A 364 9.47 -4.90 3.95
N SER A 365 10.38 -5.86 4.06
CA SER A 365 11.85 -5.62 4.16
C SER A 365 12.44 -4.88 2.96
N LEU A 366 12.01 -5.21 1.74
CA LEU A 366 12.50 -4.55 0.52
C LEU A 366 12.12 -3.07 0.46
N LEU A 367 11.01 -2.69 1.10
CA LEU A 367 10.45 -1.34 1.09
C LEU A 367 10.72 -0.55 2.38
N ALA A 368 11.00 -1.23 3.49
CA ALA A 368 11.31 -0.60 4.77
C ALA A 368 12.53 0.33 4.72
N GLY A 369 13.49 0.05 3.82
CA GLY A 369 14.67 0.89 3.57
C GLY A 369 14.41 2.14 2.74
N CYS A 370 13.20 2.31 2.18
CA CYS A 370 12.86 3.47 1.36
C CYS A 370 12.75 4.76 2.19
N GLU A 371 13.00 5.89 1.56
CA GLU A 371 12.88 7.21 2.19
C GLU A 371 11.48 7.47 2.73
N GLU A 372 10.45 6.99 2.03
CA GLU A 372 9.03 7.19 2.34
C GLU A 372 8.52 6.32 3.50
N ALA A 373 9.26 5.27 3.88
CA ALA A 373 8.91 4.44 5.03
C ALA A 373 9.03 5.23 6.35
N PRO A 374 8.16 5.01 7.35
CA PRO A 374 8.15 5.78 8.60
C PRO A 374 9.29 5.43 9.57
N GLY A 375 9.98 4.30 9.41
CA GLY A 375 11.11 3.92 10.24
C GLY A 375 12.21 4.99 10.28
N GLN A 376 12.82 5.21 11.45
CA GLN A 376 13.85 6.22 11.64
C GLN A 376 15.12 5.87 10.85
N LEU A 377 15.77 6.90 10.28
CA LEU A 377 17.08 6.77 9.66
C LEU A 377 18.14 6.75 10.76
N VAL A 378 18.99 5.74 10.73
CA VAL A 378 20.11 5.55 11.67
C VAL A 378 21.43 5.39 10.93
N PHE A 379 22.52 5.82 11.54
CA PHE A 379 23.86 5.71 10.98
C PHE A 379 24.66 4.70 11.79
N VAL A 380 25.17 3.67 11.12
CA VAL A 380 25.99 2.61 11.72
C VAL A 380 27.23 2.42 10.86
N ASN A 381 28.42 2.58 11.43
CA ASN A 381 29.70 2.43 10.73
C ASN A 381 29.79 3.19 9.40
N GLY A 382 29.27 4.44 9.37
CA GLY A 382 29.27 5.28 8.18
C GLY A 382 28.24 4.92 7.09
N LYS A 383 27.40 3.90 7.32
CA LYS A 383 26.31 3.51 6.41
C LYS A 383 24.97 3.92 6.99
N GLN A 384 24.02 4.20 6.09
CA GLN A 384 22.65 4.57 6.44
C GLN A 384 21.76 3.32 6.52
N PHE A 385 20.95 3.24 7.56
CA PHE A 385 19.95 2.20 7.78
C PHE A 385 18.62 2.82 8.19
N LYS A 386 17.54 2.06 7.99
CA LYS A 386 16.20 2.40 8.52
C LYS A 386 15.81 1.35 9.56
N GLN A 387 15.18 1.79 10.65
CA GLN A 387 14.58 0.87 11.62
C GLN A 387 13.48 0.06 10.95
N TYR A 388 13.46 -1.23 11.24
CA TYR A 388 12.47 -2.17 10.73
C TYR A 388 12.11 -3.18 11.80
N ARG A 389 10.81 -3.40 12.04
CA ARG A 389 10.35 -4.34 13.05
C ARG A 389 9.12 -5.12 12.62
N GLY A 390 8.99 -6.34 13.18
CA GLY A 390 7.79 -7.15 13.06
C GLY A 390 6.65 -6.60 13.90
N MET A 391 5.42 -6.74 13.41
CA MET A 391 4.24 -6.35 14.18
C MET A 391 4.03 -7.22 15.43
N GLY A 392 4.63 -8.42 15.48
CA GLY A 392 4.71 -9.30 16.65
C GLY A 392 5.97 -9.08 17.51
N SER A 393 6.77 -8.03 17.26
CA SER A 393 7.90 -7.69 18.13
C SER A 393 7.41 -7.07 19.44
N LEU A 394 8.25 -7.16 20.48
CA LEU A 394 7.91 -6.61 21.79
C LEU A 394 7.58 -5.11 21.70
N GLY A 395 8.42 -4.32 21.02
CA GLY A 395 8.21 -2.89 20.89
C GLY A 395 7.02 -2.50 20.01
N ALA A 396 6.53 -3.39 19.12
CA ALA A 396 5.28 -3.16 18.39
C ALA A 396 4.05 -3.47 19.26
N MET A 397 4.15 -4.46 20.16
CA MET A 397 3.07 -4.89 21.04
C MET A 397 2.97 -4.08 22.34
N GLN A 398 4.04 -3.40 22.75
CA GLN A 398 4.05 -2.53 23.93
C GLN A 398 3.30 -1.23 23.66
N SER A 399 2.58 -0.77 24.69
CA SER A 399 1.95 0.55 24.67
C SER A 399 3.01 1.64 24.79
N ARG A 400 2.90 2.70 24.02
CA ARG A 400 3.79 3.85 24.07
C ARG A 400 3.19 4.94 24.97
N GLY A 401 3.61 5.01 26.21
CA GLY A 401 3.03 5.93 27.19
C GLY A 401 1.55 5.61 27.41
N ASN A 402 0.67 6.60 27.18
CA ASN A 402 -0.78 6.42 27.28
C ASN A 402 -1.45 5.87 26.02
N ALA A 403 -0.70 5.63 24.93
CA ALA A 403 -1.26 5.13 23.68
C ALA A 403 -1.39 3.59 23.72
N LYS A 404 -2.61 3.09 23.48
CA LYS A 404 -2.88 1.66 23.36
C LYS A 404 -2.12 1.08 22.15
N SER A 405 -1.48 -0.09 22.30
CA SER A 405 -0.98 -0.84 21.16
C SER A 405 -2.13 -1.61 20.51
N TYR A 406 -2.25 -1.51 19.20
CA TYR A 406 -3.21 -2.26 18.38
C TYR A 406 -2.56 -3.45 17.66
N SER A 407 -1.39 -3.91 18.12
CA SER A 407 -0.65 -5.01 17.51
C SER A 407 -0.81 -6.35 18.23
N LYS A 408 -1.24 -6.34 19.51
CA LYS A 408 -1.42 -7.55 20.34
C LYS A 408 -2.48 -8.50 19.77
N ASP A 409 -3.61 -7.96 19.29
CA ASP A 409 -4.74 -8.72 18.76
C ASP A 409 -4.38 -9.47 17.45
N ARG A 410 -3.38 -9.01 16.69
CA ARG A 410 -2.86 -9.73 15.53
C ARG A 410 -2.37 -11.14 15.89
N TYR A 411 -1.84 -11.28 17.10
CA TYR A 411 -1.28 -12.51 17.65
C TYR A 411 -2.16 -13.12 18.77
N PHE A 412 -3.42 -12.67 18.87
CA PHE A 412 -4.40 -13.16 19.86
C PHE A 412 -3.91 -13.05 21.31
N GLN A 413 -3.23 -11.95 21.64
CA GLN A 413 -2.69 -11.65 22.96
C GLN A 413 -3.30 -10.39 23.59
N ASP A 414 -4.53 -10.02 23.22
CA ASP A 414 -5.22 -8.82 23.74
C ASP A 414 -5.51 -8.88 25.24
N ASP A 415 -5.76 -10.08 25.75
CA ASP A 415 -6.05 -10.37 27.16
C ASP A 415 -4.81 -10.39 28.05
N VAL A 416 -3.60 -10.34 27.46
CA VAL A 416 -2.34 -10.27 28.21
C VAL A 416 -2.14 -8.87 28.78
N LEU A 417 -2.42 -8.70 30.07
CA LEU A 417 -2.33 -7.42 30.76
C LEU A 417 -0.90 -7.01 31.12
N SER A 418 -0.01 -7.97 31.36
CA SER A 418 1.37 -7.74 31.83
C SER A 418 2.34 -7.92 30.66
N GLU A 419 3.16 -6.90 30.38
CA GLU A 419 4.09 -6.88 29.24
C GLU A 419 5.18 -7.97 29.31
N ASP A 420 5.57 -8.39 30.51
CA ASP A 420 6.51 -9.47 30.75
C ASP A 420 5.94 -10.87 30.41
N LYS A 421 4.63 -10.99 30.19
CA LYS A 421 3.97 -12.22 29.77
C LYS A 421 3.69 -12.29 28.27
N LEU A 422 4.01 -11.26 27.52
CA LEU A 422 3.89 -11.27 26.06
C LEU A 422 4.86 -12.28 25.46
N VAL A 423 4.39 -13.04 24.46
CA VAL A 423 5.21 -13.96 23.68
C VAL A 423 5.42 -13.35 22.28
N PRO A 424 6.57 -12.70 22.03
CA PRO A 424 6.80 -12.07 20.74
C PRO A 424 7.04 -13.10 19.64
N GLU A 425 6.40 -12.89 18.50
CA GLU A 425 6.58 -13.65 17.26
C GLU A 425 7.25 -12.81 16.16
N GLY A 426 8.06 -11.85 16.55
CA GLY A 426 8.81 -10.98 15.66
C GLY A 426 9.98 -10.31 16.37
N ILE A 427 10.94 -9.84 15.59
CA ILE A 427 12.12 -9.12 16.05
C ILE A 427 12.13 -7.67 15.60
N GLU A 428 13.00 -6.89 16.22
CA GLU A 428 13.34 -5.53 15.82
C GLU A 428 14.76 -5.50 15.27
N GLY A 429 14.98 -4.73 14.22
CA GLY A 429 16.26 -4.62 13.57
C GLY A 429 16.33 -3.40 12.67
N GLN A 430 17.19 -3.46 11.69
CA GLN A 430 17.39 -2.41 10.72
C GLN A 430 17.67 -3.00 9.34
N VAL A 431 17.29 -2.25 8.30
CA VAL A 431 17.59 -2.59 6.90
C VAL A 431 18.41 -1.47 6.27
N PRO A 432 19.25 -1.76 5.26
CA PRO A 432 19.99 -0.73 4.54
C PRO A 432 19.03 0.32 3.95
N TYR A 433 19.39 1.59 4.03
CA TYR A 433 18.70 2.67 3.34
C TYR A 433 18.86 2.52 1.82
N ARG A 434 17.76 2.64 1.08
CA ARG A 434 17.69 2.37 -0.36
C ARG A 434 17.31 3.58 -1.22
N GLY A 435 17.21 4.76 -0.62
CA GLY A 435 16.74 5.97 -1.33
C GLY A 435 15.20 5.98 -1.51
N ASN A 436 14.74 6.67 -2.54
CA ASN A 436 13.31 6.82 -2.80
C ASN A 436 12.67 5.53 -3.35
N LEU A 437 11.37 5.38 -3.08
CA LEU A 437 10.59 4.22 -3.52
C LEU A 437 10.59 4.06 -5.05
N ALA A 438 10.56 5.15 -5.81
CA ALA A 438 10.50 5.07 -7.28
C ALA A 438 11.70 4.30 -7.86
N GLY A 439 12.91 4.55 -7.33
CA GLY A 439 14.11 3.81 -7.72
C GLY A 439 14.04 2.34 -7.35
N VAL A 440 13.58 2.02 -6.13
CA VAL A 440 13.43 0.63 -5.65
C VAL A 440 12.37 -0.12 -6.47
N ALA A 441 11.20 0.47 -6.68
CA ALA A 441 10.13 -0.12 -7.49
C ALA A 441 10.59 -0.35 -8.94
N HIS A 442 11.34 0.59 -9.52
CA HIS A 442 11.91 0.43 -10.87
C HIS A 442 12.80 -0.82 -10.97
N GLN A 443 13.69 -1.04 -9.98
CA GLN A 443 14.56 -2.23 -9.97
C GLN A 443 13.76 -3.54 -9.78
N LEU A 444 12.77 -3.54 -8.88
CA LEU A 444 11.93 -4.70 -8.64
C LEU A 444 11.11 -5.09 -9.87
N ILE A 445 10.46 -4.12 -10.50
CA ILE A 445 9.65 -4.35 -11.69
C ILE A 445 10.51 -4.60 -12.93
N GLY A 446 11.70 -3.99 -13.01
CA GLY A 446 12.69 -4.29 -14.04
C GLY A 446 13.11 -5.76 -14.03
N GLY A 447 13.35 -6.34 -12.84
CA GLY A 447 13.62 -7.76 -12.70
C GLY A 447 12.44 -8.66 -13.07
N LEU A 448 11.21 -8.28 -12.72
CA LEU A 448 10.00 -8.99 -13.18
C LEU A 448 9.87 -8.95 -14.71
N ARG A 449 10.05 -7.79 -15.34
CA ARG A 449 10.01 -7.65 -16.80
C ARG A 449 11.05 -8.52 -17.50
N ALA A 450 12.27 -8.58 -16.94
CA ALA A 450 13.31 -9.47 -17.43
C ALA A 450 12.87 -10.94 -17.35
N SER A 451 12.29 -11.38 -16.22
CA SER A 451 11.76 -12.73 -16.05
C SER A 451 10.65 -13.04 -17.05
N MET A 452 9.75 -12.10 -17.33
CA MET A 452 8.69 -12.23 -18.33
C MET A 452 9.27 -12.39 -19.74
N GLY A 453 10.30 -11.60 -20.08
CA GLY A 453 11.02 -11.76 -21.34
C GLY A 453 11.65 -13.15 -21.51
N TYR A 454 12.35 -13.65 -20.47
CA TYR A 454 12.93 -15.02 -20.51
C TYR A 454 11.88 -16.14 -20.60
N ALA A 455 10.68 -15.91 -20.05
CA ALA A 455 9.60 -16.93 -20.05
C ALA A 455 8.65 -16.81 -21.24
N GLY A 456 8.83 -15.84 -22.13
CA GLY A 456 7.92 -15.59 -23.26
C GLY A 456 6.53 -15.11 -22.83
N ALA A 457 6.41 -14.42 -21.70
CA ALA A 457 5.16 -13.97 -21.13
C ALA A 457 4.96 -12.47 -21.38
N ALA A 458 3.99 -12.10 -22.21
CA ALA A 458 3.69 -10.71 -22.51
C ALA A 458 2.92 -9.99 -21.36
N THR A 459 2.17 -10.76 -20.56
CA THR A 459 1.37 -10.27 -19.43
C THR A 459 1.67 -11.05 -18.16
N VAL A 460 1.31 -10.47 -16.99
CA VAL A 460 1.39 -11.19 -15.70
C VAL A 460 0.53 -12.45 -15.71
N ALA A 461 -0.62 -12.42 -16.38
CA ALA A 461 -1.49 -13.59 -16.53
C ALA A 461 -0.82 -14.70 -17.34
N ASP A 462 -0.10 -14.37 -18.43
CA ASP A 462 0.67 -15.35 -19.20
C ASP A 462 1.77 -15.98 -18.35
N LEU A 463 2.52 -15.17 -17.58
CA LEU A 463 3.56 -15.67 -16.69
C LEU A 463 2.97 -16.61 -15.62
N LYS A 464 1.82 -16.26 -15.04
CA LYS A 464 1.13 -17.06 -14.03
C LYS A 464 0.66 -18.40 -14.61
N ASN A 465 0.10 -18.41 -15.82
CA ASN A 465 -0.51 -19.59 -16.43
C ASN A 465 0.49 -20.52 -17.11
N ASN A 466 1.53 -19.96 -17.73
CA ASN A 466 2.46 -20.70 -18.60
C ASN A 466 3.85 -20.91 -17.97
N GLY A 467 4.22 -20.06 -17.00
CA GLY A 467 5.51 -20.15 -16.32
C GLY A 467 5.70 -21.49 -15.61
N ARG A 468 6.92 -21.98 -15.62
CA ARG A 468 7.29 -23.27 -14.98
C ARG A 468 8.48 -23.08 -14.06
N LEU A 469 8.43 -23.75 -12.91
CA LEU A 469 9.52 -23.74 -11.92
C LEU A 469 10.26 -25.06 -11.92
N ILE A 470 11.58 -25.01 -11.87
CA ILE A 470 12.44 -26.13 -11.54
C ILE A 470 12.88 -26.07 -10.08
N ARG A 471 12.85 -27.20 -9.39
CA ARG A 471 13.45 -27.32 -8.05
C ARG A 471 14.95 -27.42 -8.15
N ILE A 472 15.64 -26.70 -7.29
CA ILE A 472 17.11 -26.73 -7.22
C ILE A 472 17.58 -27.29 -5.88
N THR A 473 18.85 -27.68 -5.83
CA THR A 473 19.53 -28.09 -4.61
C THR A 473 20.20 -26.89 -3.92
N ALA A 474 20.69 -27.05 -2.68
CA ALA A 474 21.51 -26.04 -2.03
C ALA A 474 22.77 -25.69 -2.85
N ALA A 475 23.33 -26.63 -3.61
CA ALA A 475 24.44 -26.38 -4.53
C ALA A 475 23.99 -25.47 -5.70
N GLY A 476 22.80 -25.73 -6.28
CA GLY A 476 22.24 -24.90 -7.31
C GLY A 476 21.88 -23.49 -6.84
N LEU A 477 21.45 -23.36 -5.57
CA LEU A 477 21.25 -22.04 -4.96
C LEU A 477 22.58 -21.27 -4.84
N LYS A 478 23.64 -21.93 -4.38
CA LYS A 478 24.98 -21.33 -4.31
C LYS A 478 25.50 -20.89 -5.69
N GLU A 479 25.29 -21.71 -6.72
CA GLU A 479 25.62 -21.40 -8.12
C GLU A 479 24.84 -20.18 -8.63
N SER A 480 23.62 -19.96 -8.17
CA SER A 480 22.76 -18.85 -8.58
C SER A 480 23.24 -17.48 -8.08
N HIS A 481 24.08 -17.44 -7.08
CA HIS A 481 24.70 -16.21 -6.57
C HIS A 481 26.10 -16.01 -7.16
N PRO A 482 26.54 -14.74 -7.37
CA PRO A 482 27.94 -14.48 -7.73
C PRO A 482 28.89 -15.18 -6.77
N HIS A 483 29.82 -15.96 -7.30
CA HIS A 483 30.83 -16.71 -6.57
C HIS A 483 32.20 -16.57 -7.23
N ASP A 484 33.26 -16.81 -6.48
CA ASP A 484 34.66 -16.73 -6.91
C ASP A 484 35.07 -15.33 -7.44
N VAL A 485 34.35 -14.26 -7.06
CA VAL A 485 34.64 -12.88 -7.39
C VAL A 485 34.49 -11.99 -6.16
N GLN A 486 35.33 -10.95 -6.07
CA GLN A 486 35.16 -9.89 -5.07
C GLN A 486 34.37 -8.74 -5.69
N LEU A 487 33.23 -8.36 -5.08
CA LEU A 487 32.46 -7.20 -5.51
C LEU A 487 33.27 -5.92 -5.27
N THR A 488 33.50 -5.16 -6.31
CA THR A 488 34.16 -3.84 -6.24
C THR A 488 33.16 -2.69 -6.28
N VAL A 489 31.94 -2.92 -6.83
CA VAL A 489 30.84 -1.98 -6.91
C VAL A 489 29.56 -2.72 -6.55
N GLU A 490 28.76 -2.18 -5.63
CA GLU A 490 27.44 -2.72 -5.30
C GLU A 490 26.45 -2.47 -6.45
N ALA A 491 25.74 -3.51 -6.89
CA ALA A 491 24.66 -3.37 -7.85
C ALA A 491 23.39 -2.89 -7.12
N PRO A 492 22.56 -2.03 -7.75
CA PRO A 492 21.36 -1.48 -7.09
C PRO A 492 20.30 -2.54 -6.75
N ASN A 493 20.36 -3.70 -7.39
CA ASN A 493 19.40 -4.80 -7.28
C ASN A 493 20.01 -6.09 -6.70
N TYR A 494 21.27 -6.08 -6.29
CA TYR A 494 21.93 -7.22 -5.66
C TYR A 494 22.78 -6.79 -4.47
N HIS A 495 22.56 -7.45 -3.33
CA HIS A 495 23.33 -7.22 -2.10
C HIS A 495 23.82 -8.56 -1.56
N VAL A 496 25.10 -8.65 -1.25
CA VAL A 496 25.67 -9.81 -0.52
C VAL A 496 25.15 -9.77 0.91
N ARG A 497 24.72 -10.89 1.42
CA ARG A 497 24.30 -11.10 2.82
C ARG A 497 25.48 -11.36 3.72
#